data_bf1ae573d50bb38a2e22c317db91af5f
#
_entry.id   bf1ae573d50bb38a2e22c317db91af5f
#
_cell.length_a   1.000
_cell.length_b   1.000
_cell.length_c   1.000
_cell.angle_alpha   90.00
_cell.angle_beta   90.00
_cell.angle_gamma   90.00
#
_symmetry.space_group_name_H-M   'P 1'
#
loop_
_entity.id
_entity.type
_entity.pdbx_description
1 polymer ?
#
loop_
_entity_poly.entity_id
_entity_poly.type
_entity_poly.pdbx_seq_one_letter_code
_entity_poly.pdbx_strand_id
1 'polypeptide(L)'
;MLALGTLVVVGGFSISLGSQQLNPAAVEATQIEAVKGNLYVIGGGGPGTDEFSGGNVGVFVGSDGVTLVDTKLGGWGQLLLDRIGTVTDKSVIRIINTHTHGDHVGSNSFFPASVEIIVHENTQANMQGMENFEGENAHGLADQTYTDTLTIGSGSDQIDLHHFGAGHTNGDTFVVYPALRVLQTGDMFPWRDAPFLDRNNGGSGLALPDTLERLINTVTDIDTVVPGHIPVTTPAELRQFQRFTYDLREAVRNARDTGKTVEQAVATIDLTAQYHGYNTNRMAAAIRVIYEELGQ
;
A
#
# COMPACT_ATOMS: atom_id res chain seq x y z
N MET A 1 -57.23 33.56 37.61
CA MET A 1 -56.76 32.73 36.45
C MET A 1 -55.25 33.01 36.25
N LEU A 2 -54.41 32.12 36.75
CA LEU A 2 -53.00 32.17 36.54
C LEU A 2 -52.66 31.22 35.36
N ALA A 3 -52.06 31.76 34.30
CA ALA A 3 -51.55 30.96 33.20
C ALA A 3 -50.10 30.55 33.52
N LEU A 4 -49.86 29.22 33.65
CA LEU A 4 -48.51 28.64 33.75
C LEU A 4 -47.95 28.51 32.34
N GLY A 5 -46.89 29.28 32.04
CA GLY A 5 -46.12 29.11 30.83
C GLY A 5 -45.08 27.99 31.01
N THR A 6 -45.18 26.93 30.22
CA THR A 6 -44.21 25.83 30.20
C THR A 6 -43.00 26.23 29.33
N LEU A 7 -41.87 26.40 29.97
CA LEU A 7 -40.57 26.64 29.26
C LEU A 7 -40.03 25.29 28.75
N VAL A 8 -40.05 25.07 27.43
CA VAL A 8 -39.41 23.92 26.80
C VAL A 8 -37.94 24.29 26.55
N VAL A 9 -37.05 23.74 27.36
CA VAL A 9 -35.61 23.80 27.11
C VAL A 9 -35.24 22.70 26.11
N VAL A 10 -35.00 23.09 24.85
CA VAL A 10 -34.43 22.21 23.84
C VAL A 10 -32.92 22.16 24.10
N GLY A 11 -32.50 21.12 24.80
CA GLY A 11 -31.07 20.80 24.94
C GLY A 11 -30.52 20.34 23.63
N GLY A 12 -29.79 21.19 22.92
CA GLY A 12 -28.97 20.79 21.76
C GLY A 12 -27.81 19.90 22.22
N PHE A 13 -27.89 18.61 21.94
CA PHE A 13 -26.71 17.74 22.01
C PHE A 13 -25.79 18.10 20.85
N SER A 14 -24.73 18.87 21.14
CA SER A 14 -23.58 18.98 20.23
C SER A 14 -22.83 17.66 20.31
N ILE A 15 -23.03 16.79 19.32
CA ILE A 15 -22.13 15.64 19.11
C ILE A 15 -20.81 16.25 18.64
N SER A 16 -19.86 16.41 19.54
CA SER A 16 -18.45 16.64 19.19
C SER A 16 -17.96 15.35 18.54
N LEU A 17 -17.87 15.33 17.22
CA LEU A 17 -17.05 14.34 16.50
C LEU A 17 -15.62 14.56 16.98
N GLY A 18 -15.21 13.79 17.98
CA GLY A 18 -13.84 13.78 18.47
C GLY A 18 -12.94 13.39 17.31
N SER A 19 -12.16 14.34 16.77
CA SER A 19 -11.07 14.01 15.88
C SER A 19 -10.16 13.01 16.63
N GLN A 20 -10.00 11.81 16.08
CA GLN A 20 -9.08 10.84 16.64
C GLN A 20 -7.70 11.49 16.64
N GLN A 21 -7.16 11.73 17.82
CA GLN A 21 -5.86 12.41 17.95
C GLN A 21 -4.78 11.45 17.42
N LEU A 22 -4.10 11.84 16.35
CA LEU A 22 -3.00 11.06 15.78
C LEU A 22 -1.87 10.90 16.83
N ASN A 23 -1.20 9.75 16.81
CA ASN A 23 -0.04 9.52 17.68
C ASN A 23 1.06 10.56 17.36
N PRO A 24 1.54 11.36 18.32
CA PRO A 24 2.56 12.38 18.07
C PRO A 24 3.86 11.82 17.47
N ALA A 25 4.29 10.62 17.87
CA ALA A 25 5.48 9.97 17.32
C ALA A 25 5.28 9.63 15.82
N ALA A 26 4.10 9.14 15.46
CA ALA A 26 3.76 8.87 14.06
C ALA A 26 3.65 10.17 13.23
N VAL A 27 3.12 11.26 13.80
CA VAL A 27 3.09 12.59 13.13
C VAL A 27 4.50 13.09 12.87
N GLU A 28 5.41 12.97 13.86
CA GLU A 28 6.82 13.37 13.72
C GLU A 28 7.55 12.52 12.68
N ALA A 29 7.33 11.20 12.65
CA ALA A 29 7.95 10.28 11.70
C ALA A 29 7.42 10.43 10.27
N THR A 30 6.18 10.95 10.10
CA THR A 30 5.55 11.09 8.78
C THR A 30 6.03 12.38 8.11
N GLN A 31 7.09 12.26 7.33
CA GLN A 31 7.74 13.39 6.64
C GLN A 31 7.70 13.20 5.13
N ILE A 32 7.72 14.34 4.39
CA ILE A 32 7.85 14.35 2.94
C ILE A 32 9.32 14.51 2.55
N GLU A 33 9.79 13.64 1.65
CA GLU A 33 11.16 13.62 1.16
C GLU A 33 11.18 13.60 -0.37
N ALA A 34 12.15 14.31 -0.96
CA ALA A 34 12.33 14.28 -2.41
C ALA A 34 12.88 12.93 -2.87
N VAL A 35 12.25 12.34 -3.88
CA VAL A 35 12.73 11.10 -4.52
C VAL A 35 13.55 11.46 -5.76
N LYS A 36 12.90 12.11 -6.76
CA LYS A 36 13.55 12.49 -8.01
C LYS A 36 12.68 13.49 -8.79
N GLY A 37 13.28 14.58 -9.25
CA GLY A 37 12.55 15.59 -10.01
C GLY A 37 11.36 16.16 -9.23
N ASN A 38 10.16 15.94 -9.75
CA ASN A 38 8.89 16.37 -9.17
C ASN A 38 8.14 15.24 -8.43
N LEU A 39 8.83 14.15 -8.10
CA LEU A 39 8.31 13.06 -7.29
C LEU A 39 8.88 13.11 -5.88
N TYR A 40 8.01 13.04 -4.90
CA TYR A 40 8.30 12.96 -3.47
C TYR A 40 7.67 11.71 -2.87
N VAL A 41 8.10 11.33 -1.68
CA VAL A 41 7.48 10.27 -0.86
C VAL A 41 7.17 10.79 0.52
N ILE A 42 5.98 10.46 1.05
CA ILE A 42 5.65 10.65 2.47
C ILE A 42 5.78 9.29 3.14
N GLY A 43 6.88 9.12 3.89
CA GLY A 43 7.16 7.92 4.65
C GLY A 43 6.41 7.88 5.98
N GLY A 44 6.83 7.01 6.87
CA GLY A 44 6.33 6.80 8.23
C GLY A 44 7.11 5.70 8.90
N GLY A 45 6.80 5.38 10.15
CA GLY A 45 7.40 4.25 10.85
C GLY A 45 6.92 2.90 10.32
N GLY A 46 7.64 1.84 10.63
CA GLY A 46 7.28 0.48 10.24
C GLY A 46 6.04 -0.05 10.99
N PRO A 47 5.31 -1.01 10.39
CA PRO A 47 4.14 -1.62 11.02
C PRO A 47 4.47 -2.20 12.41
N GLY A 48 3.62 -1.89 13.39
CA GLY A 48 3.77 -2.34 14.79
C GLY A 48 4.61 -1.42 15.67
N THR A 49 5.05 -0.26 15.17
CA THR A 49 5.70 0.79 15.97
C THR A 49 4.75 1.93 16.28
N ASP A 50 5.06 2.74 17.28
CA ASP A 50 4.30 3.96 17.63
C ASP A 50 4.39 5.03 16.53
N GLU A 51 5.34 4.92 15.63
CA GLU A 51 5.59 5.82 14.51
C GLU A 51 4.76 5.44 13.26
N PHE A 52 4.02 4.32 13.28
CA PHE A 52 3.31 3.81 12.13
C PHE A 52 2.12 4.70 11.74
N SER A 53 2.11 5.16 10.50
CA SER A 53 1.04 5.97 9.90
C SER A 53 0.41 5.33 8.64
N GLY A 54 0.92 4.19 8.24
CA GLY A 54 0.58 3.51 7.00
C GLY A 54 1.74 3.45 6.02
N GLY A 55 1.49 2.89 4.86
CA GLY A 55 2.48 2.72 3.79
C GLY A 55 3.03 4.03 3.23
N ASN A 56 4.08 3.92 2.44
CA ASN A 56 4.68 5.06 1.72
C ASN A 56 3.68 5.63 0.72
N VAL A 57 3.49 6.95 0.75
CA VAL A 57 2.66 7.68 -0.20
C VAL A 57 3.54 8.36 -1.23
N GLY A 58 3.39 8.01 -2.51
CA GLY A 58 3.99 8.75 -3.61
C GLY A 58 3.25 10.07 -3.83
N VAL A 59 3.99 11.17 -4.00
CA VAL A 59 3.46 12.50 -4.30
C VAL A 59 4.08 12.99 -5.59
N PHE A 60 3.37 12.85 -6.69
CA PHE A 60 3.81 13.30 -8.01
C PHE A 60 3.18 14.64 -8.35
N VAL A 61 4.01 15.65 -8.52
CA VAL A 61 3.58 17.04 -8.84
C VAL A 61 3.60 17.22 -10.36
N GLY A 62 2.49 16.89 -11.03
CA GLY A 62 2.32 17.03 -12.46
C GLY A 62 2.04 18.47 -12.90
N SER A 63 1.86 18.70 -14.21
CA SER A 63 1.55 20.04 -14.78
C SER A 63 0.19 20.55 -14.34
N ASP A 64 -0.81 19.69 -14.19
CA ASP A 64 -2.21 19.97 -13.92
C ASP A 64 -2.61 19.82 -12.44
N GLY A 65 -1.78 19.18 -11.61
CA GLY A 65 -2.06 18.97 -10.20
C GLY A 65 -1.18 17.90 -9.59
N VAL A 66 -1.55 17.45 -8.38
CA VAL A 66 -0.85 16.40 -7.65
C VAL A 66 -1.57 15.07 -7.83
N THR A 67 -0.84 14.03 -8.22
CA THR A 67 -1.28 12.63 -8.14
C THR A 67 -0.65 11.98 -6.89
N LEU A 68 -1.48 11.42 -6.02
CA LEU A 68 -1.05 10.60 -4.90
C LEU A 68 -1.03 9.12 -5.30
N VAL A 69 -0.06 8.39 -4.79
CA VAL A 69 -0.08 6.93 -4.80
C VAL A 69 -0.17 6.47 -3.36
N ASP A 70 -1.33 5.94 -2.99
CA ASP A 70 -1.79 5.61 -1.64
C ASP A 70 -2.10 6.82 -0.73
N THR A 71 -2.77 6.57 0.42
CA THR A 71 -3.30 7.62 1.30
C THR A 71 -3.15 7.34 2.80
N LYS A 72 -2.31 6.37 3.19
CA LYS A 72 -2.09 5.96 4.59
C LYS A 72 -3.32 5.40 5.30
N LEU A 73 -3.25 5.27 6.62
CA LEU A 73 -4.38 4.92 7.50
C LEU A 73 -5.48 5.99 7.47
N GLY A 74 -6.67 5.64 7.92
CA GLY A 74 -7.77 6.60 8.11
C GLY A 74 -7.39 7.71 9.07
N GLY A 75 -7.84 8.96 8.76
CA GLY A 75 -7.58 10.15 9.57
C GLY A 75 -6.27 10.89 9.24
N TRP A 76 -5.45 10.39 8.31
CA TRP A 76 -4.17 11.02 7.96
C TRP A 76 -4.27 12.05 6.81
N GLY A 77 -5.42 12.17 6.16
CA GLY A 77 -5.59 13.01 4.98
C GLY A 77 -5.16 14.47 5.17
N GLN A 78 -5.49 15.10 6.31
CA GLN A 78 -5.07 16.49 6.58
C GLN A 78 -3.55 16.61 6.68
N LEU A 79 -2.89 15.67 7.38
CA LEU A 79 -1.43 15.69 7.48
C LEU A 79 -0.76 15.47 6.12
N LEU A 80 -1.34 14.63 5.26
CA LEU A 80 -0.87 14.49 3.87
C LEU A 80 -0.92 15.83 3.14
N LEU A 81 -2.05 16.57 3.21
CA LEU A 81 -2.14 17.89 2.60
C LEU A 81 -1.14 18.91 3.19
N ASP A 82 -0.94 18.89 4.52
CA ASP A 82 0.02 19.75 5.19
C ASP A 82 1.45 19.47 4.70
N ARG A 83 1.83 18.21 4.51
CA ARG A 83 3.15 17.83 3.98
C ARG A 83 3.29 18.21 2.50
N ILE A 84 2.27 17.96 1.68
CA ILE A 84 2.24 18.34 0.26
C ILE A 84 2.39 19.85 0.11
N GLY A 85 1.69 20.63 0.95
CA GLY A 85 1.75 22.10 0.95
C GLY A 85 3.14 22.67 1.22
N THR A 86 4.10 21.88 1.74
CA THR A 86 5.49 22.33 1.91
C THR A 86 6.31 22.27 0.61
N VAL A 87 5.84 21.56 -0.42
CA VAL A 87 6.57 21.36 -1.68
C VAL A 87 5.84 21.91 -2.91
N THR A 88 4.51 22.12 -2.82
CA THR A 88 3.70 22.68 -3.92
C THR A 88 2.41 23.31 -3.40
N ASP A 89 1.88 24.28 -4.13
CA ASP A 89 0.55 24.88 -3.93
C ASP A 89 -0.54 24.26 -4.81
N LYS A 90 -0.19 23.25 -5.63
CA LYS A 90 -1.12 22.56 -6.51
C LYS A 90 -2.05 21.65 -5.71
N SER A 91 -3.31 21.58 -6.16
CA SER A 91 -4.31 20.70 -5.57
C SER A 91 -4.06 19.21 -5.91
N VAL A 92 -4.44 18.32 -5.02
CA VAL A 92 -4.56 16.89 -5.32
C VAL A 92 -5.75 16.69 -6.26
N ILE A 93 -5.52 16.07 -7.40
CA ILE A 93 -6.52 15.83 -8.44
C ILE A 93 -6.75 14.34 -8.69
N ARG A 94 -5.81 13.49 -8.25
CA ARG A 94 -5.88 12.04 -8.47
C ARG A 94 -5.25 11.26 -7.33
N ILE A 95 -5.83 10.10 -7.05
CA ILE A 95 -5.31 9.06 -6.16
C ILE A 95 -5.19 7.78 -6.97
N ILE A 96 -4.08 7.07 -6.84
CA ILE A 96 -3.88 5.71 -7.34
C ILE A 96 -3.64 4.85 -6.10
N ASN A 97 -4.42 3.79 -5.87
CA ASN A 97 -4.07 2.88 -4.79
C ASN A 97 -3.34 1.65 -5.32
N THR A 98 -2.27 1.29 -4.63
CA THR A 98 -1.47 0.11 -4.98
C THR A 98 -2.21 -1.18 -4.70
N HIS A 99 -2.98 -1.24 -3.61
CA HIS A 99 -3.77 -2.40 -3.20
C HIS A 99 -4.82 -1.99 -2.14
N THR A 100 -5.58 -2.96 -1.60
CA THR A 100 -6.79 -2.73 -0.80
C THR A 100 -6.57 -2.46 0.69
N HIS A 101 -5.35 -2.61 1.25
CA HIS A 101 -5.18 -2.52 2.71
C HIS A 101 -5.43 -1.13 3.27
N GLY A 102 -6.01 -1.09 4.48
CA GLY A 102 -6.46 0.13 5.12
C GLY A 102 -5.35 1.15 5.42
N ASP A 103 -4.11 0.72 5.50
CA ASP A 103 -2.93 1.58 5.65
C ASP A 103 -2.40 2.13 4.31
N HIS A 104 -3.07 1.83 3.21
CA HIS A 104 -2.82 2.38 1.87
C HIS A 104 -4.03 3.15 1.32
N VAL A 105 -5.27 2.76 1.69
CA VAL A 105 -6.50 3.38 1.18
C VAL A 105 -7.28 4.16 2.25
N GLY A 106 -6.84 4.13 3.49
CA GLY A 106 -7.64 4.55 4.65
C GLY A 106 -8.07 6.01 4.65
N SER A 107 -7.29 6.90 4.04
CA SER A 107 -7.66 8.32 3.92
C SER A 107 -8.26 8.71 2.56
N ASN A 108 -8.62 7.76 1.69
CA ASN A 108 -9.25 8.09 0.40
C ASN A 108 -10.47 9.02 0.58
N SER A 109 -11.39 8.65 1.49
CA SER A 109 -12.63 9.39 1.74
C SER A 109 -12.43 10.77 2.38
N PHE A 110 -11.21 11.12 2.80
CA PHE A 110 -10.89 12.47 3.25
C PHE A 110 -10.85 13.47 2.08
N PHE A 111 -10.45 13.01 0.89
CA PHE A 111 -10.38 13.85 -0.29
C PHE A 111 -11.78 14.05 -0.89
N PRO A 112 -12.08 15.24 -1.47
CA PRO A 112 -13.39 15.49 -2.04
C PRO A 112 -13.67 14.55 -3.23
N ALA A 113 -14.95 14.27 -3.49
CA ALA A 113 -15.40 13.40 -4.60
C ALA A 113 -15.01 13.90 -6.01
N SER A 114 -14.38 15.06 -6.13
CA SER A 114 -13.80 15.56 -7.39
C SER A 114 -12.39 15.07 -7.65
N VAL A 115 -11.75 14.41 -6.67
CA VAL A 115 -10.45 13.76 -6.83
C VAL A 115 -10.68 12.38 -7.42
N GLU A 116 -10.15 12.16 -8.62
CA GLU A 116 -10.27 10.89 -9.35
C GLU A 116 -9.50 9.77 -8.63
N ILE A 117 -10.14 8.64 -8.33
CA ILE A 117 -9.49 7.48 -7.71
C ILE A 117 -9.40 6.34 -8.73
N ILE A 118 -8.19 5.81 -8.93
CA ILE A 118 -7.88 4.76 -9.90
C ILE A 118 -7.26 3.56 -9.18
N VAL A 119 -7.80 2.37 -9.43
CA VAL A 119 -7.29 1.12 -8.86
C VAL A 119 -7.39 -0.04 -9.88
N HIS A 120 -6.71 -1.14 -9.61
CA HIS A 120 -6.98 -2.40 -10.31
C HIS A 120 -8.40 -2.93 -9.97
N GLU A 121 -9.08 -3.63 -10.92
CA GLU A 121 -10.45 -4.11 -10.71
C GLU A 121 -10.62 -5.02 -9.49
N ASN A 122 -9.64 -5.88 -9.19
CA ASN A 122 -9.66 -6.73 -7.99
C ASN A 122 -9.50 -5.91 -6.71
N THR A 123 -8.69 -4.85 -6.73
CA THR A 123 -8.58 -3.91 -5.60
C THR A 123 -9.92 -3.24 -5.33
N GLN A 124 -10.63 -2.79 -6.36
CA GLN A 124 -11.99 -2.25 -6.22
C GLN A 124 -12.95 -3.28 -5.61
N ALA A 125 -12.93 -4.52 -6.10
CA ALA A 125 -13.80 -5.58 -5.57
C ALA A 125 -13.53 -5.85 -4.08
N ASN A 126 -12.25 -5.86 -3.68
CA ASN A 126 -11.86 -6.03 -2.28
C ASN A 126 -12.27 -4.82 -1.42
N MET A 127 -12.10 -3.59 -1.92
CA MET A 127 -12.47 -2.35 -1.20
C MET A 127 -13.98 -2.22 -0.99
N GLN A 128 -14.82 -2.70 -1.90
CA GLN A 128 -16.27 -2.67 -1.78
C GLN A 128 -16.81 -3.40 -0.54
N GLY A 129 -16.04 -4.36 0.02
CA GLY A 129 -16.37 -5.06 1.25
C GLY A 129 -15.87 -4.38 2.53
N MET A 130 -15.22 -3.23 2.46
CA MET A 130 -14.63 -2.55 3.61
C MET A 130 -15.61 -1.56 4.23
N GLU A 131 -15.86 -1.67 5.55
CA GLU A 131 -16.77 -0.78 6.30
C GLU A 131 -16.41 0.71 6.20
N ASN A 132 -15.12 1.04 6.03
CA ASN A 132 -14.66 2.43 5.91
C ASN A 132 -15.08 3.12 4.61
N PHE A 133 -15.64 2.40 3.64
CA PHE A 133 -16.20 2.95 2.40
C PHE A 133 -17.72 2.84 2.32
N GLU A 134 -18.40 2.67 3.44
CA GLU A 134 -19.87 2.67 3.49
C GLU A 134 -20.46 4.10 3.63
N GLY A 135 -21.72 4.25 3.20
CA GLY A 135 -22.49 5.49 3.36
C GLY A 135 -21.83 6.70 2.70
N GLU A 136 -21.60 7.76 3.48
CA GLU A 136 -21.01 9.00 2.98
C GLU A 136 -19.55 8.85 2.52
N ASN A 137 -18.87 7.81 2.96
CA ASN A 137 -17.48 7.51 2.61
C ASN A 137 -17.34 6.75 1.29
N ALA A 138 -18.45 6.37 0.63
CA ALA A 138 -18.42 5.59 -0.61
C ALA A 138 -17.68 6.29 -1.77
N HIS A 139 -17.54 7.62 -1.71
CA HIS A 139 -16.74 8.37 -2.67
C HIS A 139 -15.22 8.11 -2.55
N GLY A 140 -14.77 7.39 -1.51
CA GLY A 140 -13.40 6.88 -1.40
C GLY A 140 -13.13 5.60 -2.19
N LEU A 141 -14.15 5.00 -2.82
CA LEU A 141 -14.01 3.92 -3.80
C LEU A 141 -13.57 4.48 -5.16
N ALA A 142 -13.05 3.60 -6.05
CA ALA A 142 -12.50 4.05 -7.32
C ALA A 142 -13.58 4.53 -8.30
N ASP A 143 -13.24 5.62 -9.02
CA ASP A 143 -13.99 6.14 -10.16
C ASP A 143 -13.63 5.39 -11.45
N GLN A 144 -12.38 4.94 -11.55
CA GLN A 144 -11.85 4.21 -12.69
C GLN A 144 -11.12 2.95 -12.26
N THR A 145 -11.34 1.86 -12.97
CA THR A 145 -10.59 0.61 -12.80
C THR A 145 -9.86 0.22 -14.08
N TYR A 146 -8.85 -0.63 -13.96
CA TYR A 146 -8.13 -1.23 -15.07
C TYR A 146 -7.81 -2.70 -14.77
N THR A 147 -7.42 -3.48 -15.78
CA THR A 147 -7.09 -4.91 -15.65
C THR A 147 -5.59 -5.18 -15.73
N ASP A 148 -4.95 -4.95 -16.87
CA ASP A 148 -3.54 -5.29 -17.07
C ASP A 148 -2.62 -4.07 -16.96
N THR A 149 -2.93 -3.02 -17.72
CA THR A 149 -2.15 -1.78 -17.77
C THR A 149 -3.04 -0.57 -18.01
N LEU A 150 -2.58 0.58 -17.47
CA LEU A 150 -3.19 1.87 -17.76
C LEU A 150 -2.09 2.94 -17.82
N THR A 151 -2.10 3.77 -18.88
CA THR A 151 -1.22 4.95 -18.96
C THR A 151 -2.03 6.21 -18.68
N ILE A 152 -1.53 7.05 -17.79
CA ILE A 152 -2.11 8.33 -17.39
C ILE A 152 -1.13 9.44 -17.80
N GLY A 153 -1.66 10.49 -18.41
CA GLY A 153 -0.83 11.60 -18.88
C GLY A 153 0.11 11.23 -20.04
N SER A 154 1.13 12.05 -20.27
CA SER A 154 2.12 11.83 -21.33
C SER A 154 3.41 12.63 -21.08
N GLY A 155 4.49 12.24 -21.77
CA GLY A 155 5.78 12.94 -21.66
C GLY A 155 6.36 12.89 -20.24
N SER A 156 6.69 14.07 -19.68
CA SER A 156 7.21 14.17 -18.30
C SER A 156 6.18 13.85 -17.22
N ASP A 157 4.89 13.93 -17.54
CA ASP A 157 3.78 13.70 -16.62
C ASP A 157 3.16 12.30 -16.78
N GLN A 158 3.79 11.43 -17.58
CA GLN A 158 3.32 10.06 -17.76
C GLN A 158 3.52 9.23 -16.49
N ILE A 159 2.45 8.50 -16.13
CA ILE A 159 2.44 7.47 -15.10
C ILE A 159 1.87 6.20 -15.74
N ASP A 160 2.60 5.09 -15.66
CA ASP A 160 2.14 3.80 -16.15
C ASP A 160 1.81 2.89 -14.97
N LEU A 161 0.61 2.32 -14.98
CA LEU A 161 0.13 1.34 -14.01
C LEU A 161 0.22 -0.05 -14.64
N HIS A 162 0.72 -1.00 -13.87
CA HIS A 162 0.82 -2.39 -14.29
C HIS A 162 0.30 -3.33 -13.21
N HIS A 163 -0.42 -4.36 -13.63
CA HIS A 163 -0.74 -5.53 -12.84
C HIS A 163 -0.13 -6.76 -13.52
N PHE A 164 0.69 -7.52 -12.80
CA PHE A 164 1.38 -8.71 -13.33
C PHE A 164 0.87 -10.03 -12.73
N GLY A 165 -0.16 -9.97 -11.88
CA GLY A 165 -0.76 -11.10 -11.21
C GLY A 165 -0.76 -10.98 -9.69
N ALA A 166 -1.30 -11.98 -9.03
CA ALA A 166 -1.41 -12.01 -7.57
C ALA A 166 -0.04 -12.06 -6.89
N GLY A 167 0.00 -11.56 -5.67
CA GLY A 167 1.18 -11.58 -4.82
C GLY A 167 0.82 -11.30 -3.38
N HIS A 168 0.93 -10.05 -2.95
CA HIS A 168 0.50 -9.60 -1.64
C HIS A 168 -1.04 -9.67 -1.50
N THR A 169 -1.76 -9.19 -2.53
CA THR A 169 -3.18 -9.38 -2.79
C THR A 169 -3.39 -9.92 -4.20
N ASN A 170 -4.63 -9.95 -4.72
CA ASN A 170 -4.91 -10.26 -6.12
C ASN A 170 -5.05 -9.02 -7.01
N GLY A 171 -4.94 -7.82 -6.45
CA GLY A 171 -5.14 -6.56 -7.16
C GLY A 171 -3.94 -5.61 -7.09
N ASP A 172 -2.75 -6.12 -6.77
CA ASP A 172 -1.55 -5.30 -6.59
C ASP A 172 -1.18 -4.54 -7.86
N THR A 173 -0.97 -3.23 -7.71
CA THR A 173 -0.59 -2.29 -8.77
C THR A 173 0.86 -1.85 -8.60
N PHE A 174 1.63 -1.93 -9.67
CA PHE A 174 2.94 -1.27 -9.78
C PHE A 174 2.79 0.05 -10.51
N VAL A 175 3.35 1.11 -9.95
CA VAL A 175 3.28 2.47 -10.50
C VAL A 175 4.66 2.87 -11.02
N VAL A 176 4.75 3.13 -12.31
CA VAL A 176 5.99 3.52 -12.98
C VAL A 176 5.91 4.99 -13.39
N TYR A 177 6.97 5.74 -13.13
CA TYR A 177 7.19 7.10 -13.59
C TYR A 177 8.33 7.08 -14.63
N PRO A 178 8.00 6.86 -15.94
CA PRO A 178 9.03 6.57 -16.95
C PRO A 178 10.06 7.69 -17.11
N ALA A 179 9.62 8.94 -17.14
CA ALA A 179 10.50 10.10 -17.29
C ALA A 179 11.49 10.25 -16.10
N LEU A 180 11.11 9.75 -14.92
CA LEU A 180 11.94 9.76 -13.71
C LEU A 180 12.69 8.46 -13.48
N ARG A 181 12.36 7.39 -14.21
CA ARG A 181 12.92 6.03 -14.03
C ARG A 181 12.72 5.51 -12.62
N VAL A 182 11.53 5.80 -12.04
CA VAL A 182 11.13 5.39 -10.69
C VAL A 182 9.99 4.38 -10.77
N LEU A 183 10.04 3.37 -9.91
CA LEU A 183 9.01 2.36 -9.70
C LEU A 183 8.52 2.44 -8.25
N GLN A 184 7.21 2.53 -8.02
CA GLN A 184 6.58 2.32 -6.71
C GLN A 184 5.86 0.98 -6.70
N THR A 185 6.09 0.17 -5.67
CA THR A 185 5.69 -1.24 -5.65
C THR A 185 4.54 -1.56 -4.70
N GLY A 186 4.15 -0.62 -3.83
CA GLY A 186 3.30 -0.98 -2.70
C GLY A 186 3.87 -2.19 -1.96
N ASP A 187 3.01 -3.03 -1.43
CA ASP A 187 3.41 -4.17 -0.59
C ASP A 187 3.79 -5.44 -1.37
N MET A 188 3.95 -5.31 -2.69
CA MET A 188 4.67 -6.31 -3.47
C MET A 188 6.17 -6.34 -3.14
N PHE A 189 6.71 -5.24 -2.59
CA PHE A 189 8.00 -5.17 -1.90
C PHE A 189 7.87 -4.27 -0.67
N PRO A 190 7.34 -4.78 0.46
CA PRO A 190 7.05 -3.94 1.62
C PRO A 190 8.27 -3.67 2.50
N TRP A 191 9.12 -4.68 2.72
CA TRP A 191 10.26 -4.68 3.68
C TRP A 191 11.25 -5.80 3.37
N ARG A 192 12.32 -5.87 4.17
CA ARG A 192 13.30 -6.98 4.15
C ARG A 192 12.94 -8.03 5.20
N ASP A 193 11.86 -8.76 4.96
CA ASP A 193 11.34 -9.90 5.73
C ASP A 193 10.43 -10.73 4.80
N ALA A 194 9.91 -11.85 5.26
CA ALA A 194 8.92 -12.59 4.52
C ALA A 194 7.67 -11.73 4.24
N PRO A 195 7.06 -11.85 3.06
CA PRO A 195 5.90 -11.06 2.68
C PRO A 195 4.69 -11.38 3.58
N PHE A 196 3.84 -10.39 3.79
CA PHE A 196 2.47 -10.64 4.21
C PHE A 196 1.66 -11.07 2.98
N LEU A 197 1.01 -12.22 3.07
CA LEU A 197 0.23 -12.82 1.98
C LEU A 197 -1.24 -12.85 2.40
N ASP A 198 -2.02 -11.90 1.89
CA ASP A 198 -3.42 -11.76 2.29
C ASP A 198 -4.32 -12.71 1.50
N ARG A 199 -4.53 -13.90 2.04
CA ARG A 199 -5.39 -14.93 1.44
C ARG A 199 -6.85 -14.47 1.29
N ASN A 200 -7.34 -13.62 2.18
CA ASN A 200 -8.72 -13.14 2.12
C ASN A 200 -8.96 -12.21 0.91
N ASN A 201 -7.92 -11.47 0.51
CA ASN A 201 -7.91 -10.63 -0.67
C ASN A 201 -7.13 -11.27 -1.84
N GLY A 202 -7.08 -12.60 -1.90
CA GLY A 202 -6.53 -13.35 -3.03
C GLY A 202 -5.01 -13.32 -3.17
N GLY A 203 -4.28 -12.95 -2.12
CA GLY A 203 -2.82 -13.00 -2.09
C GLY A 203 -2.28 -14.42 -2.24
N SER A 204 -1.11 -14.58 -2.86
CA SER A 204 -0.52 -15.88 -3.18
C SER A 204 1.00 -15.89 -3.03
N GLY A 205 1.48 -16.71 -2.11
CA GLY A 205 2.92 -16.94 -1.96
C GLY A 205 3.50 -17.82 -3.06
N LEU A 206 2.68 -18.58 -3.75
CA LEU A 206 3.10 -19.35 -4.92
C LEU A 206 3.29 -18.46 -6.15
N ALA A 207 2.41 -17.45 -6.33
CA ALA A 207 2.46 -16.56 -7.49
C ALA A 207 3.45 -15.39 -7.32
N LEU A 208 3.62 -14.88 -6.09
CA LEU A 208 4.40 -13.67 -5.80
C LEU A 208 5.79 -13.63 -6.49
N PRO A 209 6.67 -14.65 -6.37
CA PRO A 209 7.99 -14.56 -6.98
C PRO A 209 7.94 -14.49 -8.52
N ASP A 210 6.97 -15.14 -9.16
CA ASP A 210 6.79 -15.11 -10.61
C ASP A 210 6.18 -13.79 -11.07
N THR A 211 5.30 -13.18 -10.26
CA THR A 211 4.75 -11.84 -10.49
C THR A 211 5.85 -10.78 -10.43
N LEU A 212 6.73 -10.86 -9.44
CA LEU A 212 7.90 -9.98 -9.32
C LEU A 212 8.90 -10.21 -10.47
N GLU A 213 9.09 -11.45 -10.93
CA GLU A 213 9.94 -11.75 -12.08
C GLU A 213 9.38 -11.11 -13.36
N ARG A 214 8.07 -11.22 -13.61
CA ARG A 214 7.42 -10.55 -14.76
C ARG A 214 7.59 -9.03 -14.69
N LEU A 215 7.40 -8.41 -13.53
CA LEU A 215 7.69 -6.99 -13.32
C LEU A 215 9.12 -6.65 -13.74
N ILE A 216 10.12 -7.34 -13.16
CA ILE A 216 11.55 -7.05 -13.36
C ILE A 216 11.96 -7.22 -14.83
N ASN A 217 11.36 -8.18 -15.53
CA ASN A 217 11.65 -8.45 -16.94
C ASN A 217 10.94 -7.48 -17.90
N THR A 218 9.83 -6.88 -17.48
CA THR A 218 9.02 -5.96 -18.30
C THR A 218 9.42 -4.50 -18.07
N VAL A 219 9.59 -4.11 -16.82
CA VAL A 219 9.92 -2.72 -16.41
C VAL A 219 11.43 -2.62 -16.18
N THR A 220 12.19 -2.36 -17.23
CA THR A 220 13.65 -2.49 -17.22
C THR A 220 14.40 -1.19 -17.01
N ASP A 221 13.87 -0.03 -17.42
CA ASP A 221 14.55 1.28 -17.33
C ASP A 221 14.24 2.00 -16.02
N ILE A 222 14.60 1.38 -14.88
CA ILE A 222 14.39 1.89 -13.52
C ILE A 222 15.73 1.96 -12.79
N ASP A 223 15.97 3.03 -12.06
CA ASP A 223 17.13 3.19 -11.18
C ASP A 223 16.74 3.44 -9.71
N THR A 224 15.47 3.70 -9.42
CA THR A 224 14.96 4.03 -8.09
C THR A 224 13.66 3.26 -7.81
N VAL A 225 13.54 2.70 -6.61
CA VAL A 225 12.34 1.95 -6.17
C VAL A 225 11.79 2.57 -4.88
N VAL A 226 10.48 2.82 -4.85
CA VAL A 226 9.72 3.21 -3.67
C VAL A 226 8.96 1.99 -3.16
N PRO A 227 9.40 1.34 -2.08
CA PRO A 227 8.72 0.18 -1.48
C PRO A 227 7.49 0.58 -0.67
N GLY A 228 6.76 -0.42 -0.13
CA GLY A 228 5.56 -0.17 0.68
C GLY A 228 5.85 0.50 2.03
N HIS A 229 6.86 0.05 2.78
CA HIS A 229 7.05 0.47 4.19
C HIS A 229 8.49 0.77 4.59
N ILE A 230 9.45 0.71 3.69
CA ILE A 230 10.85 1.04 3.96
C ILE A 230 11.30 2.23 3.10
N PRO A 231 12.43 2.87 3.43
CA PRO A 231 12.96 3.97 2.65
C PRO A 231 13.17 3.63 1.16
N VAL A 232 13.17 4.66 0.32
CA VAL A 232 13.51 4.57 -1.10
C VAL A 232 14.79 3.78 -1.30
N THR A 233 14.79 2.89 -2.28
CA THR A 233 15.85 1.90 -2.49
C THR A 233 16.15 1.69 -3.98
N THR A 234 16.80 0.59 -4.33
CA THR A 234 17.31 0.32 -5.67
C THR A 234 16.66 -0.92 -6.33
N PRO A 235 16.70 -1.04 -7.66
CA PRO A 235 16.28 -2.26 -8.35
C PRO A 235 17.07 -3.52 -7.95
N ALA A 236 18.28 -3.37 -7.42
CA ALA A 236 19.07 -4.51 -6.92
C ALA A 236 18.41 -5.12 -5.66
N GLU A 237 17.89 -4.28 -4.77
CA GLU A 237 17.17 -4.73 -3.57
C GLU A 237 15.83 -5.42 -3.94
N LEU A 238 15.11 -4.88 -4.92
CA LEU A 238 13.89 -5.51 -5.45
C LEU A 238 14.21 -6.90 -6.05
N ARG A 239 15.28 -7.02 -6.82
CA ARG A 239 15.73 -8.32 -7.34
C ARG A 239 16.15 -9.28 -6.24
N GLN A 240 16.77 -8.78 -5.17
CA GLN A 240 17.11 -9.61 -4.00
C GLN A 240 15.84 -10.10 -3.30
N PHE A 241 14.83 -9.24 -3.14
CA PHE A 241 13.54 -9.62 -2.56
C PHE A 241 12.81 -10.66 -3.42
N GLN A 242 12.80 -10.51 -4.74
CA GLN A 242 12.24 -11.51 -5.66
C GLN A 242 12.93 -12.87 -5.49
N ARG A 243 14.26 -12.92 -5.43
CA ARG A 243 15.01 -14.18 -5.16
C ARG A 243 14.66 -14.75 -3.79
N PHE A 244 14.57 -13.91 -2.75
CA PHE A 244 14.18 -14.34 -1.42
C PHE A 244 12.79 -15.00 -1.43
N THR A 245 11.80 -14.40 -2.09
CA THR A 245 10.45 -14.97 -2.17
C THR A 245 10.42 -16.26 -3.00
N TYR A 246 11.24 -16.35 -4.04
CA TYR A 246 11.43 -17.58 -4.82
C TYR A 246 12.03 -18.70 -3.95
N ASP A 247 13.14 -18.45 -3.27
CA ASP A 247 13.81 -19.43 -2.42
C ASP A 247 12.92 -19.88 -1.25
N LEU A 248 12.13 -18.95 -0.67
CA LEU A 248 11.15 -19.28 0.34
C LEU A 248 10.09 -20.24 -0.19
N ARG A 249 9.51 -19.96 -1.36
CA ARG A 249 8.55 -20.85 -2.02
C ARG A 249 9.14 -22.23 -2.26
N GLU A 250 10.34 -22.33 -2.83
CA GLU A 250 10.98 -23.61 -3.14
C GLU A 250 11.38 -24.38 -1.87
N ALA A 251 11.79 -23.70 -0.80
CA ALA A 251 12.05 -24.33 0.49
C ALA A 251 10.78 -24.97 1.08
N VAL A 252 9.63 -24.26 0.98
CA VAL A 252 8.35 -24.80 1.46
C VAL A 252 7.88 -25.98 0.59
N ARG A 253 8.00 -25.89 -0.74
CA ARG A 253 7.74 -27.00 -1.67
C ARG A 253 8.54 -28.25 -1.31
N ASN A 254 9.86 -28.10 -1.18
CA ASN A 254 10.74 -29.19 -0.81
C ASN A 254 10.40 -29.80 0.55
N ALA A 255 10.08 -28.97 1.54
CA ALA A 255 9.66 -29.47 2.85
C ALA A 255 8.40 -30.36 2.73
N ARG A 256 7.41 -29.93 1.95
CA ARG A 256 6.19 -30.70 1.71
C ARG A 256 6.44 -31.98 0.90
N ASP A 257 7.20 -31.89 -0.19
CA ASP A 257 7.49 -33.04 -1.06
C ASP A 257 8.28 -34.12 -0.33
N THR A 258 9.06 -33.75 0.69
CA THR A 258 9.77 -34.67 1.59
C THR A 258 8.93 -35.14 2.78
N GLY A 259 7.64 -34.82 2.82
CA GLY A 259 6.69 -35.30 3.82
C GLY A 259 6.76 -34.60 5.17
N LYS A 260 7.41 -33.43 5.28
CA LYS A 260 7.39 -32.63 6.50
C LYS A 260 6.01 -32.02 6.72
N THR A 261 5.54 -31.97 7.98
CA THR A 261 4.36 -31.17 8.34
C THR A 261 4.66 -29.68 8.25
N VAL A 262 3.62 -28.84 8.26
CA VAL A 262 3.79 -27.39 8.27
C VAL A 262 4.59 -26.90 9.48
N GLU A 263 4.40 -27.51 10.67
CA GLU A 263 5.16 -27.19 11.88
C GLU A 263 6.64 -27.55 11.71
N GLN A 264 6.94 -28.66 11.07
CA GLN A 264 8.32 -29.05 10.76
C GLN A 264 8.95 -28.13 9.71
N ALA A 265 8.18 -27.70 8.70
CA ALA A 265 8.63 -26.72 7.72
C ALA A 265 8.98 -25.39 8.41
N VAL A 266 8.08 -24.85 9.24
CA VAL A 266 8.33 -23.64 10.03
C VAL A 266 9.57 -23.75 10.93
N ALA A 267 9.78 -24.90 11.56
CA ALA A 267 10.90 -25.11 12.47
C ALA A 267 12.26 -25.31 11.77
N THR A 268 12.26 -25.65 10.47
CA THR A 268 13.51 -26.05 9.76
C THR A 268 13.90 -25.17 8.59
N ILE A 269 12.98 -24.33 8.07
CA ILE A 269 13.32 -23.41 6.98
C ILE A 269 13.98 -22.18 7.58
N ASP A 270 15.24 -21.98 7.23
CA ASP A 270 16.06 -20.82 7.58
C ASP A 270 16.80 -20.32 6.35
N LEU A 271 16.53 -19.07 5.96
CA LEU A 271 17.17 -18.39 4.84
C LEU A 271 18.13 -17.27 5.27
N THR A 272 18.36 -17.09 6.58
CA THR A 272 19.16 -15.98 7.13
C THR A 272 20.60 -15.97 6.67
N ALA A 273 21.17 -17.15 6.45
CA ALA A 273 22.54 -17.27 5.94
C ALA A 273 22.73 -16.76 4.49
N GLN A 274 21.65 -16.75 3.70
CA GLN A 274 21.65 -16.31 2.30
C GLN A 274 21.21 -14.86 2.16
N TYR A 275 20.35 -14.37 3.08
CA TYR A 275 19.71 -13.06 3.03
C TYR A 275 20.08 -12.22 4.26
N HIS A 276 21.35 -11.80 4.32
CA HIS A 276 21.82 -10.94 5.41
C HIS A 276 21.04 -9.62 5.48
N GLY A 277 20.61 -9.24 6.69
CA GLY A 277 19.81 -8.03 6.94
C GLY A 277 18.31 -8.21 6.70
N TYR A 278 17.85 -9.42 6.40
CA TYR A 278 16.43 -9.77 6.42
C TYR A 278 16.00 -10.18 7.83
N ASN A 279 14.84 -9.71 8.25
CA ASN A 279 14.20 -10.16 9.47
C ASN A 279 13.51 -11.52 9.25
N THR A 280 13.17 -12.20 10.34
CA THR A 280 12.48 -13.50 10.32
C THR A 280 11.12 -13.49 11.02
N ASN A 281 10.65 -12.31 11.41
CA ASN A 281 9.44 -12.18 12.22
C ASN A 281 8.18 -12.70 11.52
N ARG A 282 8.15 -12.64 10.19
CA ARG A 282 7.00 -13.05 9.36
C ARG A 282 7.20 -14.40 8.67
N MET A 283 8.38 -15.02 8.79
CA MET A 283 8.71 -16.30 8.12
C MET A 283 7.69 -17.39 8.44
N ALA A 284 7.35 -17.60 9.70
CA ALA A 284 6.40 -18.65 10.11
C ALA A 284 5.02 -18.47 9.46
N ALA A 285 4.53 -17.24 9.36
CA ALA A 285 3.24 -16.93 8.75
C ALA A 285 3.27 -17.17 7.23
N ALA A 286 4.30 -16.68 6.54
CA ALA A 286 4.46 -16.87 5.11
C ALA A 286 4.62 -18.36 4.73
N ILE A 287 5.42 -19.12 5.50
CA ILE A 287 5.58 -20.57 5.31
C ILE A 287 4.22 -21.29 5.41
N ARG A 288 3.40 -20.98 6.42
CA ARG A 288 2.07 -21.59 6.58
C ARG A 288 1.17 -21.30 5.38
N VAL A 289 1.10 -20.06 4.94
CA VAL A 289 0.29 -19.67 3.78
C VAL A 289 0.74 -20.42 2.52
N ILE A 290 2.03 -20.44 2.20
CA ILE A 290 2.56 -21.15 1.03
C ILE A 290 2.31 -22.65 1.13
N TYR A 291 2.49 -23.22 2.32
CA TYR A 291 2.27 -24.66 2.55
C TYR A 291 0.80 -25.05 2.36
N GLU A 292 -0.15 -24.24 2.82
CA GLU A 292 -1.59 -24.42 2.64
C GLU A 292 -1.98 -24.29 1.16
N GLU A 293 -1.44 -23.32 0.43
CA GLU A 293 -1.67 -23.16 -1.01
C GLU A 293 -1.24 -24.39 -1.81
N LEU A 294 -0.13 -25.02 -1.46
CA LEU A 294 0.34 -26.26 -2.09
C LEU A 294 -0.61 -27.44 -1.83
N GLY A 295 -1.50 -27.36 -0.84
CA GLY A 295 -2.47 -28.39 -0.44
C GLY A 295 -3.82 -28.30 -1.14
N GLN A 296 -4.07 -27.22 -1.83
CA GLN A 296 -5.29 -26.96 -2.63
C GLN A 296 -5.09 -27.38 -4.09
#